data_9441a45cca15ee20baafd0f0a7c7419f
#
_entry.id   9441a45cca15ee20baafd0f0a7c7419f
#
_cell.length_a   1.000
_cell.length_b   1.000
_cell.length_c   1.000
_cell.angle_alpha   90.00
_cell.angle_beta   90.00
_cell.angle_gamma   90.00
#
_symmetry.space_group_name_H-M   'P 1'
#
loop_
_entity.id
_entity.type
_entity.pdbx_description
1 polymer ?
#
loop_
_entity_poly.entity_id
_entity_poly.type
_entity_poly.pdbx_seq_one_letter_code
_entity_poly.pdbx_strand_id
1 'polypeptide(L)'
;MKKRLVSAAVTVALFIGLIAGVTFKASDQKEIKHFTAFFSVEGDNIDPDNDIKKLIASQIGAECEETWLVGQDKDDAINSLIATGEYPDFVLGETALYEADALIPIDEYWDDYPNIKEYLSDEQWEKLRQPDGHIYWIPPFGISHGDDVEMLHNGEAFWIQTRVLKWAGYPKITTIEQYFDLIESYVQANPTMPDETENIPFTMLCDDWRYFCLENVPQFLDGFPNDGSCMVDTETKKVMDYNVTDTAKRYFGKLNEEFHKGIMDPGAFNATYDQYLDKLSTGAVLGMVDQWWQFYYAIDPVFKKQNLAQLGCDYVPLPVTIDDGIHNRWHTNRMAEIDYSSGVSITTSCKDIEGAMKFISDLLESDIIRERFWGEEGKDYSVDENGLFYLTNEQAEKKSDSSYQTAHMCSYSYFPRVEGMLDDGINAFSMEFQQDEFFRNQPVDIQECFDAYGVENYVELLGKNDAPGSWYPMYSYSDSIPTTSECGKVKNNLEAVKKRWLPQVIMADDFGAAWDQYMEEYNACNPHIYFDYLQQKINEN
;
A
#
# COMPACT_ATOMS: atom_id res chain seq x y z
N MET A 1 -55.25 48.99 43.35
CA MET A 1 -55.09 47.67 42.62
C MET A 1 -55.34 47.77 41.12
N LYS A 2 -54.91 48.84 40.42
CA LYS A 2 -55.10 48.99 38.97
C LYS A 2 -53.81 49.39 38.21
N LYS A 3 -52.62 49.31 38.81
CA LYS A 3 -51.36 49.72 38.19
C LYS A 3 -50.35 48.54 37.96
N ARG A 4 -50.72 47.28 38.28
CA ARG A 4 -49.86 46.11 38.10
C ARG A 4 -50.23 45.18 36.93
N LEU A 5 -51.32 45.49 36.24
CA LEU A 5 -51.82 44.67 35.11
C LEU A 5 -51.42 45.21 33.71
N VAL A 6 -50.87 46.43 33.66
CA VAL A 6 -50.45 47.01 32.35
C VAL A 6 -48.99 46.70 32.05
N SER A 7 -48.18 46.39 33.06
CA SER A 7 -46.75 46.08 32.85
C SER A 7 -46.47 44.65 32.39
N ALA A 8 -47.40 43.70 32.58
CA ALA A 8 -47.25 42.31 32.15
C ALA A 8 -47.66 42.07 30.69
N ALA A 9 -48.54 42.92 30.14
CA ALA A 9 -49.00 42.77 28.76
C ALA A 9 -48.01 43.33 27.71
N VAL A 10 -47.15 44.28 28.09
CA VAL A 10 -46.15 44.87 27.21
C VAL A 10 -44.90 43.99 27.09
N THR A 11 -44.58 43.24 28.14
CA THR A 11 -43.40 42.31 28.12
C THR A 11 -43.69 41.04 27.32
N VAL A 12 -44.95 40.58 27.25
CA VAL A 12 -45.31 39.41 26.45
C VAL A 12 -45.41 39.74 24.94
N ALA A 13 -45.82 40.98 24.62
CA ALA A 13 -45.87 41.42 23.21
C ALA A 13 -44.47 41.66 22.60
N LEU A 14 -43.47 42.01 23.40
CA LEU A 14 -42.07 42.17 22.95
C LEU A 14 -41.35 40.81 22.77
N PHE A 15 -41.77 39.75 23.48
CA PHE A 15 -41.20 38.39 23.29
C PHE A 15 -41.81 37.66 22.12
N ILE A 16 -43.05 37.96 21.69
CA ILE A 16 -43.71 37.37 20.54
C ILE A 16 -43.24 38.04 19.22
N GLY A 17 -42.81 39.31 19.28
CA GLY A 17 -42.27 40.03 18.12
C GLY A 17 -40.81 39.63 17.76
N LEU A 18 -40.06 39.00 18.67
CA LEU A 18 -38.67 38.53 18.43
C LEU A 18 -38.59 37.07 17.92
N ILE A 19 -39.68 36.30 18.02
CA ILE A 19 -39.76 34.93 17.53
C ILE A 19 -40.24 34.85 16.07
N ALA A 20 -40.86 35.92 15.55
CA ALA A 20 -41.37 35.94 14.18
C ALA A 20 -40.36 36.40 13.11
N GLY A 21 -39.10 36.63 13.47
CA GLY A 21 -38.04 37.13 12.58
C GLY A 21 -36.92 36.13 12.26
N VAL A 22 -36.89 34.96 12.89
CA VAL A 22 -35.99 33.86 12.51
C VAL A 22 -36.80 32.92 11.61
N THR A 23 -37.00 33.30 10.36
CA THR A 23 -37.17 32.30 9.33
C THR A 23 -35.85 31.55 9.28
N PHE A 24 -35.82 30.35 9.86
CA PHE A 24 -34.90 29.34 9.40
C PHE A 24 -35.11 29.22 7.89
N LYS A 25 -34.21 29.80 7.09
CA LYS A 25 -34.01 29.25 5.76
C LYS A 25 -33.73 27.78 6.02
N ALA A 26 -34.67 26.92 5.64
CA ALA A 26 -34.30 25.54 5.37
C ALA A 26 -33.11 25.66 4.42
N SER A 27 -31.93 25.30 4.87
CA SER A 27 -30.82 25.05 3.95
C SER A 27 -31.39 24.07 2.95
N ASP A 28 -31.34 24.39 1.67
CA ASP A 28 -31.44 23.38 0.63
C ASP A 28 -30.33 22.35 1.01
N GLN A 29 -30.71 21.31 1.72
CA GLN A 29 -29.86 20.13 1.81
C GLN A 29 -29.77 19.62 0.37
N LYS A 30 -28.67 19.91 -0.30
CA LYS A 30 -28.36 19.27 -1.56
C LYS A 30 -28.54 17.77 -1.33
N GLU A 31 -29.33 17.14 -2.16
CA GLU A 31 -29.46 15.68 -2.16
C GLU A 31 -28.06 15.09 -2.36
N ILE A 32 -27.59 14.30 -1.39
CA ILE A 32 -26.27 13.65 -1.45
C ILE A 32 -26.36 12.57 -2.52
N LYS A 33 -25.47 12.62 -3.50
CA LYS A 33 -25.32 11.57 -4.51
C LYS A 33 -24.64 10.36 -3.91
N HIS A 34 -25.14 9.17 -4.24
CA HIS A 34 -24.58 7.91 -3.76
C HIS A 34 -23.99 7.14 -4.92
N PHE A 35 -22.71 6.82 -4.80
CA PHE A 35 -21.96 5.98 -5.72
C PHE A 35 -21.58 4.67 -5.06
N THR A 36 -21.24 3.67 -5.88
CA THR A 36 -20.75 2.36 -5.47
C THR A 36 -19.38 2.11 -6.09
N ALA A 37 -18.51 1.43 -5.35
CA ALA A 37 -17.19 1.02 -5.84
C ALA A 37 -16.91 -0.45 -5.51
N PHE A 38 -16.18 -1.11 -6.40
CA PHE A 38 -15.53 -2.38 -6.11
C PHE A 38 -14.04 -2.27 -6.45
N PHE A 39 -13.21 -2.48 -5.45
CA PHE A 39 -11.77 -2.56 -5.60
C PHE A 39 -11.32 -4.02 -5.48
N SER A 40 -10.64 -4.52 -6.52
CA SER A 40 -10.19 -5.92 -6.64
C SER A 40 -8.97 -6.23 -5.77
N VAL A 41 -8.97 -5.72 -4.56
CA VAL A 41 -8.00 -5.93 -3.49
C VAL A 41 -8.72 -6.11 -2.17
N GLU A 42 -8.06 -6.66 -1.17
CA GLU A 42 -8.61 -6.71 0.18
C GLU A 42 -8.61 -5.32 0.82
N GLY A 43 -9.62 -5.05 1.61
CA GLY A 43 -9.77 -3.77 2.29
C GLY A 43 -10.86 -3.84 3.37
N ASP A 44 -10.90 -2.83 4.21
CA ASP A 44 -11.84 -2.74 5.31
C ASP A 44 -13.12 -2.02 4.91
N ASN A 45 -14.25 -2.59 5.30
CA ASN A 45 -15.54 -1.93 5.13
C ASN A 45 -15.65 -0.76 6.11
N ILE A 46 -15.97 0.41 5.57
CA ILE A 46 -16.24 1.60 6.35
C ILE A 46 -17.70 1.53 6.86
N ASP A 47 -17.92 1.88 8.14
CA ASP A 47 -19.27 1.96 8.68
C ASP A 47 -20.11 2.96 7.83
N PRO A 48 -21.31 2.60 7.37
CA PRO A 48 -22.19 3.53 6.67
C PRO A 48 -22.48 4.82 7.44
N ASP A 49 -22.40 4.74 8.78
CA ASP A 49 -22.57 5.88 9.70
C ASP A 49 -21.27 6.62 10.06
N ASN A 50 -20.15 6.31 9.36
CA ASN A 50 -18.83 6.92 9.60
C ASN A 50 -18.86 8.45 9.58
N ASP A 51 -18.25 9.06 10.61
CA ASP A 51 -18.33 10.52 10.84
C ASP A 51 -17.64 11.34 9.75
N ILE A 52 -16.39 10.98 9.38
CA ILE A 52 -15.61 11.71 8.36
C ILE A 52 -16.22 11.50 6.97
N LYS A 53 -16.72 10.30 6.66
CA LYS A 53 -17.47 10.05 5.42
C LYS A 53 -18.67 11.01 5.28
N LYS A 54 -19.44 11.16 6.35
CA LYS A 54 -20.58 12.10 6.37
C LYS A 54 -20.13 13.55 6.29
N LEU A 55 -19.03 13.92 6.96
CA LEU A 55 -18.47 15.26 6.89
C LEU A 55 -18.11 15.60 5.44
N ILE A 56 -17.32 14.78 4.79
CA ILE A 56 -16.94 14.92 3.38
C ILE A 56 -18.20 14.99 2.50
N ALA A 57 -19.14 14.04 2.65
CA ALA A 57 -20.37 14.01 1.86
C ALA A 57 -21.19 15.29 2.00
N SER A 58 -21.23 15.90 3.20
CA SER A 58 -21.93 17.17 3.42
C SER A 58 -21.30 18.35 2.69
N GLN A 59 -20.00 18.32 2.45
CA GLN A 59 -19.23 19.38 1.78
C GLN A 59 -19.31 19.24 0.26
N ILE A 60 -19.01 18.03 -0.27
CA ILE A 60 -18.92 17.80 -1.71
C ILE A 60 -20.26 17.40 -2.33
N GLY A 61 -21.25 17.01 -1.53
CA GLY A 61 -22.59 16.61 -1.99
C GLY A 61 -22.65 15.20 -2.59
N ALA A 62 -21.69 14.35 -2.28
CA ALA A 62 -21.62 12.96 -2.76
C ALA A 62 -20.87 12.06 -1.77
N GLU A 63 -21.19 10.77 -1.77
CA GLU A 63 -20.47 9.72 -1.05
C GLU A 63 -20.38 8.46 -1.89
N CYS A 64 -19.44 7.56 -1.53
CA CYS A 64 -19.27 6.27 -2.19
C CYS A 64 -19.31 5.13 -1.16
N GLU A 65 -20.02 4.05 -1.51
CA GLU A 65 -19.96 2.79 -0.81
C GLU A 65 -18.90 1.91 -1.47
N GLU A 66 -17.81 1.64 -0.74
CA GLU A 66 -16.69 0.82 -1.21
C GLU A 66 -16.91 -0.64 -0.83
N THR A 67 -16.62 -1.56 -1.76
CA THR A 67 -16.60 -3.00 -1.54
C THR A 67 -15.26 -3.57 -2.02
N TRP A 68 -14.82 -4.67 -1.40
CA TRP A 68 -13.49 -5.22 -1.51
C TRP A 68 -13.53 -6.71 -1.82
N LEU A 69 -12.37 -7.29 -2.19
CA LEU A 69 -12.23 -8.75 -2.25
C LEU A 69 -12.44 -9.37 -0.87
N VAL A 70 -13.20 -10.47 -0.83
CA VAL A 70 -13.44 -11.24 0.39
C VAL A 70 -13.24 -12.72 0.09
N GLY A 71 -12.04 -13.22 0.34
CA GLY A 71 -11.74 -14.66 0.27
C GLY A 71 -11.91 -15.32 -1.11
N GLN A 72 -11.76 -14.53 -2.19
CA GLN A 72 -11.79 -15.02 -3.57
C GLN A 72 -10.57 -14.51 -4.34
N ASP A 73 -10.20 -15.23 -5.39
CA ASP A 73 -9.14 -14.83 -6.32
C ASP A 73 -9.52 -13.57 -7.10
N LYS A 74 -8.55 -12.66 -7.32
CA LYS A 74 -8.75 -11.39 -8.03
C LYS A 74 -9.29 -11.62 -9.44
N ASP A 75 -8.67 -12.54 -10.19
CA ASP A 75 -9.04 -12.81 -11.59
C ASP A 75 -10.45 -13.41 -11.67
N ASP A 76 -10.81 -14.29 -10.74
CA ASP A 76 -12.16 -14.85 -10.66
C ASP A 76 -13.22 -13.77 -10.37
N ALA A 77 -12.91 -12.80 -9.51
CA ALA A 77 -13.80 -11.68 -9.22
C ALA A 77 -14.00 -10.77 -10.44
N ILE A 78 -12.91 -10.38 -11.11
CA ILE A 78 -12.96 -9.55 -12.33
C ILE A 78 -13.69 -10.29 -13.46
N ASN A 79 -13.37 -11.57 -13.70
CA ASN A 79 -14.04 -12.39 -14.71
C ASN A 79 -15.55 -12.53 -14.41
N SER A 80 -15.94 -12.61 -13.15
CA SER A 80 -17.36 -12.64 -12.75
C SER A 80 -18.06 -11.33 -13.06
N LEU A 81 -17.45 -10.18 -12.77
CA LEU A 81 -18.00 -8.87 -13.15
C LEU A 81 -18.18 -8.75 -14.66
N ILE A 82 -17.16 -9.10 -15.45
CA ILE A 82 -17.20 -9.09 -16.91
C ILE A 82 -18.31 -10.00 -17.43
N ALA A 83 -18.47 -11.18 -16.87
CA ALA A 83 -19.48 -12.15 -17.30
C ALA A 83 -20.92 -11.67 -17.04
N THR A 84 -21.16 -10.88 -15.98
CA THR A 84 -22.47 -10.31 -15.70
C THR A 84 -22.78 -9.08 -16.56
N GLY A 85 -21.76 -8.30 -16.93
CA GLY A 85 -21.91 -7.01 -17.59
C GLY A 85 -22.57 -5.94 -16.70
N GLU A 86 -22.70 -6.20 -15.40
CA GLU A 86 -23.22 -5.27 -14.40
C GLU A 86 -22.08 -4.84 -13.48
N TYR A 87 -21.71 -3.56 -13.50
CA TYR A 87 -20.58 -3.02 -12.75
C TYR A 87 -21.08 -2.01 -11.71
N PRO A 88 -20.36 -1.82 -10.58
CA PRO A 88 -20.55 -0.65 -9.73
C PRO A 88 -20.14 0.63 -10.49
N ASP A 89 -20.40 1.81 -9.94
CA ASP A 89 -20.05 3.08 -10.59
C ASP A 89 -18.54 3.24 -10.77
N PHE A 90 -17.75 2.80 -9.79
CA PHE A 90 -16.29 2.81 -9.82
C PHE A 90 -15.72 1.40 -9.67
N VAL A 91 -14.60 1.16 -10.33
CA VAL A 91 -13.79 -0.06 -10.16
C VAL A 91 -12.30 0.30 -10.11
N LEU A 92 -11.48 -0.62 -9.62
CA LEU A 92 -10.05 -0.57 -9.94
C LEU A 92 -9.90 -1.05 -11.39
N GLY A 93 -9.72 -0.07 -12.29
CA GLY A 93 -9.58 -0.31 -13.73
C GLY A 93 -8.25 -0.98 -14.04
N GLU A 94 -8.30 -1.91 -14.97
CA GLU A 94 -7.14 -2.67 -15.46
C GLU A 94 -7.40 -3.19 -16.87
N THR A 95 -6.38 -3.77 -17.50
CA THR A 95 -6.43 -4.23 -18.89
C THR A 95 -7.61 -5.17 -19.20
N ALA A 96 -7.96 -6.09 -18.29
CA ALA A 96 -9.07 -7.03 -18.52
C ALA A 96 -10.44 -6.32 -18.62
N LEU A 97 -10.67 -5.30 -17.80
CA LEU A 97 -11.90 -4.49 -17.83
C LEU A 97 -11.93 -3.56 -19.05
N TYR A 98 -10.79 -3.03 -19.46
CA TYR A 98 -10.65 -2.26 -20.70
C TYR A 98 -10.95 -3.13 -21.93
N GLU A 99 -10.35 -4.32 -22.04
CA GLU A 99 -10.58 -5.27 -23.13
C GLU A 99 -12.04 -5.76 -23.21
N ALA A 100 -12.78 -5.67 -22.09
CA ALA A 100 -14.19 -6.02 -21.99
C ALA A 100 -15.16 -4.84 -22.30
N ASP A 101 -14.65 -3.68 -22.75
CA ASP A 101 -15.42 -2.46 -22.97
C ASP A 101 -16.24 -2.02 -21.72
N ALA A 102 -15.71 -2.28 -20.51
CA ALA A 102 -16.41 -2.00 -19.25
C ALA A 102 -16.22 -0.57 -18.73
N LEU A 103 -15.25 0.18 -19.25
CA LEU A 103 -14.79 1.45 -18.71
C LEU A 103 -15.18 2.64 -19.58
N ILE A 104 -15.31 3.82 -18.95
CA ILE A 104 -15.54 5.10 -19.62
C ILE A 104 -14.20 5.82 -19.83
N PRO A 105 -13.94 6.40 -21.04
CA PRO A 105 -12.77 7.23 -21.27
C PRO A 105 -12.87 8.54 -20.48
N ILE A 106 -12.02 8.73 -19.47
CA ILE A 106 -12.09 9.91 -18.57
C ILE A 106 -11.62 11.19 -19.23
N ASP A 107 -10.71 11.11 -20.21
CA ASP A 107 -10.18 12.25 -20.96
C ASP A 107 -11.22 12.93 -21.86
N GLU A 108 -12.37 12.33 -22.08
CA GLU A 108 -13.52 12.98 -22.74
C GLU A 108 -14.28 13.94 -21.81
N TYR A 109 -14.08 13.84 -20.48
CA TYR A 109 -14.86 14.58 -19.47
C TYR A 109 -14.02 15.51 -18.62
N TRP A 110 -12.71 15.38 -18.55
CA TRP A 110 -11.86 16.05 -17.55
C TRP A 110 -11.62 17.55 -17.74
N ASP A 111 -11.99 18.13 -18.89
CA ASP A 111 -11.78 19.57 -19.15
C ASP A 111 -12.53 20.47 -18.15
N ASP A 112 -13.63 19.98 -17.59
CA ASP A 112 -14.41 20.68 -16.56
C ASP A 112 -13.91 20.35 -15.12
N TYR A 113 -12.89 19.48 -14.98
CA TYR A 113 -12.36 18.99 -13.71
C TYR A 113 -10.86 19.19 -13.61
N PRO A 114 -10.38 20.43 -13.37
CA PRO A 114 -8.96 20.75 -13.38
C PRO A 114 -8.13 19.93 -12.37
N ASN A 115 -8.68 19.61 -11.19
CA ASN A 115 -7.98 18.79 -10.19
C ASN A 115 -7.60 17.40 -10.73
N ILE A 116 -8.44 16.83 -11.61
CA ILE A 116 -8.11 15.55 -12.26
C ILE A 116 -7.08 15.78 -13.36
N LYS A 117 -7.30 16.77 -14.24
CA LYS A 117 -6.44 17.00 -15.38
C LYS A 117 -5.01 17.39 -14.97
N GLU A 118 -4.87 18.18 -13.89
CA GLU A 118 -3.61 18.65 -13.35
C GLU A 118 -2.97 17.67 -12.34
N TYR A 119 -3.65 16.55 -12.04
CA TYR A 119 -3.18 15.53 -11.10
C TYR A 119 -1.86 14.89 -11.54
N LEU A 120 -1.71 14.64 -12.84
CA LEU A 120 -0.49 14.13 -13.47
C LEU A 120 0.01 15.13 -14.51
N SER A 121 1.30 15.09 -14.81
CA SER A 121 1.88 15.79 -15.96
C SER A 121 1.39 15.19 -17.28
N ASP A 122 1.46 15.97 -18.37
CA ASP A 122 1.10 15.49 -19.70
C ASP A 122 1.88 14.20 -20.09
N GLU A 123 3.17 14.11 -19.69
CA GLU A 123 4.00 12.92 -19.95
C GLU A 123 3.49 11.70 -19.17
N GLN A 124 3.08 11.87 -17.92
CA GLN A 124 2.53 10.79 -17.10
C GLN A 124 1.16 10.34 -17.62
N TRP A 125 0.30 11.26 -18.03
CA TRP A 125 -0.98 10.93 -18.67
C TRP A 125 -0.80 10.16 -19.98
N GLU A 126 0.22 10.48 -20.79
CA GLU A 126 0.51 9.72 -22.02
C GLU A 126 0.90 8.26 -21.75
N LYS A 127 1.53 7.96 -20.60
CA LYS A 127 1.84 6.57 -20.21
C LYS A 127 0.59 5.74 -19.88
N LEU A 128 -0.52 6.38 -19.52
CA LEU A 128 -1.81 5.74 -19.25
C LEU A 128 -2.68 5.56 -20.51
N ARG A 129 -2.29 6.21 -21.63
CA ARG A 129 -3.09 6.21 -22.85
C ARG A 129 -3.15 4.82 -23.48
N GLN A 130 -4.36 4.33 -23.67
CA GLN A 130 -4.60 3.02 -24.26
C GLN A 130 -4.48 3.06 -25.80
N PRO A 131 -4.40 1.89 -26.49
CA PRO A 131 -4.19 1.82 -27.94
C PRO A 131 -5.26 2.54 -28.80
N ASP A 132 -6.46 2.76 -28.27
CA ASP A 132 -7.54 3.51 -28.93
C ASP A 132 -7.38 5.02 -28.83
N GLY A 133 -6.38 5.50 -28.07
CA GLY A 133 -6.05 6.90 -27.90
C GLY A 133 -6.71 7.57 -26.70
N HIS A 134 -7.38 6.82 -25.82
CA HIS A 134 -8.06 7.32 -24.63
C HIS A 134 -7.43 6.88 -23.31
N ILE A 135 -7.79 7.54 -22.21
CA ILE A 135 -7.35 7.26 -20.84
C ILE A 135 -8.57 6.82 -20.04
N TYR A 136 -8.43 5.69 -19.30
CA TYR A 136 -9.57 5.04 -18.64
C TYR A 136 -9.46 5.00 -17.12
N TRP A 137 -8.28 5.21 -16.53
CA TRP A 137 -8.08 5.18 -15.08
C TRP A 137 -7.12 6.25 -14.59
N ILE A 138 -7.25 6.55 -13.31
CA ILE A 138 -6.45 7.51 -12.56
C ILE A 138 -5.71 6.75 -11.48
N PRO A 139 -4.37 6.73 -11.46
CA PRO A 139 -3.59 6.11 -10.38
C PRO A 139 -4.00 6.66 -9.02
N PRO A 140 -4.25 5.81 -8.00
CA PRO A 140 -4.76 6.29 -6.71
C PRO A 140 -3.71 6.89 -5.80
N PHE A 141 -2.43 6.54 -5.98
CA PHE A 141 -1.31 6.95 -5.14
C PHE A 141 0.00 7.02 -5.92
N GLY A 142 1.09 7.44 -5.26
CA GLY A 142 2.41 7.64 -5.87
C GLY A 142 2.59 9.05 -6.44
N ILE A 143 1.67 9.98 -6.21
CA ILE A 143 1.75 11.37 -6.63
C ILE A 143 2.09 12.22 -5.43
N SER A 144 3.33 12.74 -5.37
CA SER A 144 3.80 13.57 -4.27
C SER A 144 3.98 15.02 -4.70
N HIS A 145 3.61 15.93 -3.82
CA HIS A 145 3.91 17.36 -3.95
C HIS A 145 5.02 17.76 -2.96
N GLY A 146 5.93 18.62 -3.40
CA GLY A 146 7.02 19.13 -2.57
C GLY A 146 8.19 18.15 -2.43
N ASP A 147 8.93 18.30 -1.33
CA ASP A 147 10.08 17.45 -1.02
C ASP A 147 9.60 16.04 -0.57
N ASP A 148 10.43 15.05 -0.84
CA ASP A 148 10.22 13.70 -0.30
C ASP A 148 10.42 13.73 1.22
N VAL A 149 9.33 13.48 1.93
CA VAL A 149 9.28 13.44 3.41
C VAL A 149 9.00 12.02 3.90
N GLU A 150 9.25 11.01 3.06
CA GLU A 150 8.94 9.63 3.40
C GLU A 150 9.82 9.13 4.56
N MET A 151 9.18 8.66 5.62
CA MET A 151 9.81 8.10 6.81
C MET A 151 9.46 6.63 6.98
N LEU A 152 8.35 6.23 6.39
CA LEU A 152 7.86 4.87 6.40
C LEU A 152 8.35 4.15 5.14
N HIS A 153 9.00 3.00 5.31
CA HIS A 153 9.26 2.13 4.19
C HIS A 153 8.01 1.28 3.91
N ASN A 154 7.21 1.70 2.94
CA ASN A 154 5.98 1.00 2.57
C ASN A 154 6.21 -0.15 1.57
N GLY A 155 7.46 -0.39 1.19
CA GLY A 155 7.89 -1.38 0.22
C GLY A 155 8.26 -2.72 0.82
N GLU A 156 8.82 -3.58 -0.04
CA GLU A 156 9.33 -4.88 0.32
C GLU A 156 10.69 -4.79 1.02
N ALA A 157 10.89 -5.60 2.05
CA ALA A 157 12.17 -5.73 2.73
C ALA A 157 12.30 -7.08 3.46
N PHE A 158 13.52 -7.38 3.90
CA PHE A 158 13.74 -8.33 4.97
C PHE A 158 13.41 -7.66 6.30
N TRP A 159 12.27 -8.03 6.87
CA TRP A 159 11.80 -7.55 8.16
C TRP A 159 12.29 -8.46 9.28
N ILE A 160 12.64 -7.87 10.43
CA ILE A 160 13.05 -8.61 11.62
C ILE A 160 12.47 -7.96 12.88
N GLN A 161 12.10 -8.77 13.86
CA GLN A 161 11.62 -8.24 15.14
C GLN A 161 12.74 -7.55 15.92
N THR A 162 12.41 -6.42 16.54
CA THR A 162 13.35 -5.61 17.33
C THR A 162 13.99 -6.40 18.48
N ARG A 163 13.27 -7.36 19.09
CA ARG A 163 13.82 -8.25 20.15
C ARG A 163 14.98 -9.10 19.68
N VAL A 164 15.03 -9.49 18.42
CA VAL A 164 16.13 -10.27 17.85
C VAL A 164 17.38 -9.41 17.77
N LEU A 165 17.23 -8.18 17.26
CA LEU A 165 18.32 -7.20 17.18
C LEU A 165 18.82 -6.81 18.58
N LYS A 166 17.90 -6.53 19.50
CA LYS A 166 18.20 -6.18 20.89
C LYS A 166 18.98 -7.28 21.60
N TRP A 167 18.57 -8.53 21.46
CA TRP A 167 19.27 -9.68 22.04
C TRP A 167 20.73 -9.79 21.59
N ALA A 168 21.00 -9.48 20.33
CA ALA A 168 22.34 -9.49 19.74
C ALA A 168 23.13 -8.18 19.96
N GLY A 169 22.54 -7.16 20.61
CA GLY A 169 23.17 -5.87 20.85
C GLY A 169 23.17 -4.95 19.63
N TYR A 170 22.14 -5.05 18.78
CA TYR A 170 21.91 -4.23 17.58
C TYR A 170 23.08 -4.31 16.56
N PRO A 171 23.41 -5.52 16.06
CA PRO A 171 24.47 -5.69 15.09
C PRO A 171 24.12 -5.07 13.75
N LYS A 172 25.14 -4.65 13.00
CA LYS A 172 24.96 -4.26 11.60
C LYS A 172 24.76 -5.50 10.75
N ILE A 173 23.59 -5.63 10.14
CA ILE A 173 23.19 -6.72 9.22
C ILE A 173 23.08 -6.14 7.82
N THR A 174 23.86 -6.64 6.87
CA THR A 174 23.92 -6.16 5.48
C THR A 174 23.84 -7.27 4.45
N THR A 175 23.91 -8.55 4.88
CA THR A 175 23.82 -9.68 3.95
C THR A 175 22.77 -10.71 4.39
N ILE A 176 22.27 -11.47 3.42
CA ILE A 176 21.31 -12.55 3.69
C ILE A 176 21.89 -13.63 4.63
N GLU A 177 23.18 -13.91 4.54
CA GLU A 177 23.85 -14.86 5.45
C GLU A 177 23.79 -14.34 6.90
N GLN A 178 24.17 -13.08 7.12
CA GLN A 178 24.11 -12.45 8.46
C GLN A 178 22.67 -12.43 9.02
N TYR A 179 21.68 -12.21 8.15
CA TYR A 179 20.27 -12.21 8.54
C TYR A 179 19.83 -13.57 9.09
N PHE A 180 20.09 -14.66 8.35
CA PHE A 180 19.70 -15.99 8.78
C PHE A 180 20.57 -16.49 9.95
N ASP A 181 21.88 -16.24 9.97
CA ASP A 181 22.76 -16.57 11.12
C ASP A 181 22.26 -15.94 12.42
N LEU A 182 21.75 -14.70 12.36
CA LEU A 182 21.18 -14.03 13.52
C LEU A 182 19.89 -14.70 14.00
N ILE A 183 18.96 -14.98 13.08
CA ILE A 183 17.68 -15.66 13.38
C ILE A 183 17.94 -17.06 13.95
N GLU A 184 18.84 -17.85 13.34
CA GLU A 184 19.22 -19.17 13.83
C GLU A 184 19.77 -19.11 15.26
N SER A 185 20.70 -18.18 15.51
CA SER A 185 21.30 -18.00 16.83
C SER A 185 20.26 -17.60 17.88
N TYR A 186 19.34 -16.71 17.49
CA TYR A 186 18.28 -16.26 18.38
C TYR A 186 17.33 -17.39 18.76
N VAL A 187 16.80 -18.14 17.78
CA VAL A 187 15.81 -19.19 18.05
C VAL A 187 16.40 -20.38 18.82
N GLN A 188 17.70 -20.68 18.62
CA GLN A 188 18.41 -21.68 19.44
C GLN A 188 18.45 -21.28 20.91
N ALA A 189 18.66 -20.00 21.20
CA ALA A 189 18.72 -19.49 22.57
C ALA A 189 17.32 -19.21 23.16
N ASN A 190 16.35 -18.86 22.31
CA ASN A 190 14.99 -18.44 22.67
C ASN A 190 13.96 -19.18 21.79
N PRO A 191 13.71 -20.47 22.02
CA PRO A 191 12.82 -21.27 21.15
C PRO A 191 11.34 -20.87 21.27
N THR A 192 10.98 -20.23 22.37
CA THR A 192 9.59 -19.82 22.66
C THR A 192 9.50 -18.37 23.09
N MET A 193 8.33 -17.81 22.96
CA MET A 193 7.91 -16.56 23.61
C MET A 193 7.74 -16.77 25.14
N PRO A 194 7.57 -15.69 25.94
CA PRO A 194 7.35 -15.81 27.40
C PRO A 194 6.11 -16.58 27.81
N ASP A 195 5.11 -16.69 26.93
CA ASP A 195 3.86 -17.45 27.13
C ASP A 195 3.94 -18.92 26.64
N GLU A 196 5.16 -19.39 26.32
CA GLU A 196 5.46 -20.71 25.80
C GLU A 196 5.04 -20.96 24.35
N THR A 197 4.54 -19.93 23.61
CA THR A 197 4.30 -20.03 22.16
C THR A 197 5.63 -20.25 21.44
N GLU A 198 5.70 -21.25 20.55
CA GLU A 198 6.92 -21.53 19.77
C GLU A 198 7.19 -20.40 18.79
N ASN A 199 8.44 -19.93 18.74
CA ASN A 199 8.88 -18.97 17.75
C ASN A 199 8.93 -19.60 16.36
N ILE A 200 8.43 -18.87 15.36
CA ILE A 200 8.55 -19.18 13.94
C ILE A 200 9.73 -18.34 13.42
N PRO A 201 10.87 -18.97 13.10
CA PRO A 201 12.09 -18.20 12.81
C PRO A 201 11.94 -17.33 11.56
N PHE A 202 11.44 -17.89 10.45
CA PHE A 202 11.24 -17.17 9.19
C PHE A 202 10.01 -17.70 8.44
N THR A 203 9.19 -16.81 7.91
CA THR A 203 8.08 -17.13 7.02
C THR A 203 8.02 -16.17 5.83
N MET A 204 7.13 -16.43 4.89
CA MET A 204 6.81 -15.53 3.77
C MET A 204 5.41 -15.79 3.25
N LEU A 205 4.86 -14.82 2.55
CA LEU A 205 3.54 -14.92 1.91
C LEU A 205 3.70 -15.43 0.48
N CYS A 206 2.94 -16.49 0.11
CA CYS A 206 2.97 -17.11 -1.21
C CYS A 206 1.56 -17.38 -1.76
N ASP A 207 0.56 -16.62 -1.32
CA ASP A 207 -0.83 -16.81 -1.68
C ASP A 207 -1.23 -15.92 -2.87
N ASP A 208 -1.91 -16.49 -3.84
CA ASP A 208 -2.47 -15.82 -5.01
C ASP A 208 -1.44 -14.90 -5.73
N TRP A 209 -1.82 -13.67 -6.03
CA TRP A 209 -0.99 -12.66 -6.66
C TRP A 209 0.18 -12.17 -5.77
N ARG A 210 0.07 -12.34 -4.45
CA ARG A 210 1.11 -12.00 -3.46
C ARG A 210 2.36 -12.89 -3.53
N TYR A 211 2.34 -13.86 -4.43
CA TYR A 211 3.45 -14.77 -4.66
C TYR A 211 4.77 -14.07 -5.04
N PHE A 212 4.71 -12.83 -5.50
CA PHE A 212 5.88 -12.03 -5.89
C PHE A 212 6.92 -11.87 -4.77
N CYS A 213 6.50 -11.86 -3.50
CA CYS A 213 7.41 -11.78 -2.35
C CYS A 213 8.38 -12.98 -2.24
N LEU A 214 8.09 -14.10 -2.88
CA LEU A 214 9.05 -15.21 -2.99
C LEU A 214 10.00 -15.01 -4.18
N GLU A 215 9.47 -14.59 -5.33
CA GLU A 215 10.20 -14.70 -6.59
C GLU A 215 11.13 -13.54 -6.91
N ASN A 216 10.75 -12.30 -6.51
CA ASN A 216 11.42 -11.08 -6.95
C ASN A 216 12.61 -10.65 -6.08
N VAL A 217 12.77 -11.24 -4.91
CA VAL A 217 13.85 -10.94 -3.95
C VAL A 217 15.26 -10.94 -4.56
N PRO A 218 15.62 -11.83 -5.51
CA PRO A 218 16.96 -11.84 -6.08
C PRO A 218 17.42 -10.50 -6.69
N GLN A 219 16.51 -9.72 -7.32
CA GLN A 219 16.88 -8.42 -7.89
C GLN A 219 17.29 -7.41 -6.80
N PHE A 220 16.59 -7.40 -5.65
CA PHE A 220 16.90 -6.49 -4.55
C PHE A 220 18.21 -6.86 -3.88
N LEU A 221 18.48 -8.16 -3.76
CA LEU A 221 19.75 -8.66 -3.24
C LEU A 221 20.93 -8.25 -4.12
N ASP A 222 20.71 -8.03 -5.43
CA ASP A 222 21.69 -7.47 -6.37
C ASP A 222 21.71 -5.93 -6.38
N GLY A 223 20.93 -5.27 -5.51
CA GLY A 223 20.90 -3.81 -5.36
C GLY A 223 20.09 -3.08 -6.45
N PHE A 224 19.09 -3.73 -7.03
CA PHE A 224 18.16 -3.08 -7.95
C PHE A 224 16.92 -2.56 -7.21
N PRO A 225 16.20 -1.56 -7.77
CA PRO A 225 15.00 -1.02 -7.15
C PRO A 225 13.89 -2.06 -7.00
N ASN A 226 12.97 -1.80 -6.07
CA ASN A 226 11.79 -2.60 -5.81
C ASN A 226 10.77 -2.50 -6.95
N ASP A 227 10.88 -3.37 -7.93
CA ASP A 227 10.03 -3.40 -9.12
C ASP A 227 9.33 -4.77 -9.31
N GLY A 228 10.08 -5.87 -9.29
CA GLY A 228 9.55 -7.23 -9.43
C GLY A 228 9.47 -7.79 -10.84
N SER A 229 9.51 -6.98 -11.90
CA SER A 229 9.35 -7.44 -13.28
C SER A 229 10.66 -7.77 -13.98
N CYS A 230 11.67 -6.93 -13.78
CA CYS A 230 13.01 -7.10 -14.34
C CYS A 230 14.02 -6.19 -13.65
N MET A 231 15.30 -6.52 -13.76
CA MET A 231 16.35 -5.57 -13.45
C MET A 231 16.60 -4.66 -14.65
N VAL A 232 16.93 -3.40 -14.40
CA VAL A 232 17.38 -2.45 -15.43
C VAL A 232 18.72 -1.87 -15.03
N ASP A 233 19.72 -2.06 -15.86
CA ASP A 233 21.04 -1.43 -15.68
C ASP A 233 20.90 0.08 -15.87
N THR A 234 21.23 0.84 -14.83
CA THR A 234 21.00 2.31 -14.78
C THR A 234 21.84 3.10 -15.78
N GLU A 235 23.00 2.57 -16.19
CA GLU A 235 23.90 3.23 -17.15
C GLU A 235 23.54 2.90 -18.59
N THR A 236 23.33 1.61 -18.87
CA THR A 236 23.10 1.12 -20.25
C THR A 236 21.63 1.05 -20.61
N LYS A 237 20.73 1.18 -19.65
CA LYS A 237 19.27 0.97 -19.77
C LYS A 237 18.91 -0.44 -20.26
N LYS A 238 19.79 -1.42 -20.03
CA LYS A 238 19.56 -2.80 -20.45
C LYS A 238 18.66 -3.52 -19.46
N VAL A 239 17.61 -4.12 -19.98
CA VAL A 239 16.72 -5.04 -19.23
C VAL A 239 17.45 -6.38 -19.04
N MET A 240 17.35 -6.91 -17.82
CA MET A 240 17.96 -8.18 -17.42
C MET A 240 16.93 -9.02 -16.65
N ASP A 241 17.00 -10.33 -16.87
CA ASP A 241 16.16 -11.31 -16.18
C ASP A 241 16.83 -11.73 -14.86
N TYR A 242 16.25 -11.33 -13.72
CA TYR A 242 16.77 -11.69 -12.41
C TYR A 242 16.61 -13.18 -12.08
N ASN A 243 15.65 -13.88 -12.72
CA ASN A 243 15.36 -15.29 -12.40
C ASN A 243 16.49 -16.26 -12.80
N VAL A 244 17.36 -15.84 -13.71
CA VAL A 244 18.45 -16.67 -14.23
C VAL A 244 19.84 -16.28 -13.68
N THR A 245 19.90 -15.34 -12.73
CA THR A 245 21.16 -14.87 -12.14
C THR A 245 21.75 -15.87 -11.17
N ASP A 246 23.06 -15.72 -10.91
CA ASP A 246 23.73 -16.46 -9.83
C ASP A 246 23.13 -16.12 -8.47
N THR A 247 22.73 -14.88 -8.27
CA THR A 247 22.04 -14.43 -7.07
C THR A 247 20.72 -15.16 -6.85
N ALA A 248 19.91 -15.36 -7.88
CA ALA A 248 18.68 -16.15 -7.77
C ALA A 248 19.00 -17.59 -7.30
N LYS A 249 19.98 -18.24 -7.92
CA LYS A 249 20.38 -19.59 -7.51
C LYS A 249 20.89 -19.64 -6.08
N ARG A 250 21.68 -18.66 -5.65
CA ARG A 250 22.21 -18.55 -4.28
C ARG A 250 21.08 -18.30 -3.28
N TYR A 251 20.17 -17.39 -3.58
CA TYR A 251 19.03 -17.07 -2.71
C TYR A 251 18.12 -18.27 -2.48
N PHE A 252 17.67 -18.94 -3.54
CA PHE A 252 16.83 -20.13 -3.41
C PHE A 252 17.58 -21.31 -2.78
N GLY A 253 18.90 -21.39 -3.02
CA GLY A 253 19.77 -22.35 -2.32
C GLY A 253 19.86 -22.08 -0.82
N LYS A 254 19.94 -20.80 -0.42
CA LYS A 254 19.88 -20.39 0.99
C LYS A 254 18.54 -20.75 1.62
N LEU A 255 17.43 -20.46 0.95
CA LEU A 255 16.11 -20.86 1.46
C LEU A 255 15.95 -22.38 1.58
N ASN A 256 16.52 -23.17 0.64
CA ASN A 256 16.55 -24.62 0.75
C ASN A 256 17.35 -25.08 1.99
N GLU A 257 18.50 -24.48 2.24
CA GLU A 257 19.31 -24.76 3.45
C GLU A 257 18.50 -24.46 4.71
N GLU A 258 17.87 -23.29 4.79
CA GLU A 258 17.08 -22.85 5.95
C GLU A 258 15.81 -23.71 6.15
N PHE A 259 15.20 -24.16 5.05
CA PHE A 259 14.09 -25.10 5.11
C PHE A 259 14.51 -26.44 5.76
N HIS A 260 15.63 -27.00 5.33
CA HIS A 260 16.15 -28.26 5.91
C HIS A 260 16.68 -28.13 7.33
N LYS A 261 17.10 -26.93 7.75
CA LYS A 261 17.41 -26.63 9.16
C LYS A 261 16.16 -26.44 10.03
N GLY A 262 14.97 -26.32 9.44
CA GLY A 262 13.72 -26.01 10.15
C GLY A 262 13.59 -24.53 10.57
N ILE A 263 14.35 -23.65 9.91
CA ILE A 263 14.29 -22.19 10.11
C ILE A 263 13.17 -21.59 9.27
N MET A 264 12.99 -22.05 8.04
CA MET A 264 11.87 -21.61 7.23
C MET A 264 10.58 -22.35 7.62
N ASP A 265 9.48 -21.61 7.80
CA ASP A 265 8.14 -22.15 8.06
C ASP A 265 7.71 -23.10 6.94
N PRO A 266 7.49 -24.41 7.23
CA PRO A 266 7.08 -25.36 6.21
C PRO A 266 5.67 -25.11 5.66
N GLY A 267 4.87 -24.32 6.36
CA GLY A 267 3.52 -23.91 5.96
C GLY A 267 3.47 -22.67 5.06
N ALA A 268 4.59 -21.99 4.81
CA ALA A 268 4.64 -20.75 4.04
C ALA A 268 4.05 -20.86 2.63
N PHE A 269 4.29 -22.01 1.95
CA PHE A 269 3.85 -22.23 0.56
C PHE A 269 2.37 -22.61 0.41
N ASN A 270 1.66 -22.85 1.51
CA ASN A 270 0.28 -23.31 1.49
C ASN A 270 -0.65 -22.48 2.39
N ALA A 271 -0.12 -21.50 3.10
CA ALA A 271 -0.90 -20.60 3.93
C ALA A 271 -1.69 -19.64 3.05
N THR A 272 -2.97 -19.44 3.35
CA THR A 272 -3.73 -18.31 2.81
C THR A 272 -3.25 -17.01 3.44
N TYR A 273 -3.62 -15.87 2.85
CA TYR A 273 -3.29 -14.56 3.41
C TYR A 273 -3.78 -14.41 4.86
N ASP A 274 -5.02 -14.80 5.15
CA ASP A 274 -5.56 -14.79 6.52
C ASP A 274 -4.72 -15.65 7.48
N GLN A 275 -4.33 -16.85 7.05
CA GLN A 275 -3.50 -17.74 7.89
C GLN A 275 -2.09 -17.18 8.11
N TYR A 276 -1.56 -16.46 7.14
CA TYR A 276 -0.31 -15.73 7.27
C TYR A 276 -0.42 -14.60 8.30
N LEU A 277 -1.46 -13.76 8.19
CA LEU A 277 -1.73 -12.68 9.15
C LEU A 277 -2.01 -13.21 10.57
N ASP A 278 -2.72 -14.32 10.69
CA ASP A 278 -2.94 -15.00 11.98
C ASP A 278 -1.62 -15.39 12.64
N LYS A 279 -0.66 -15.95 11.87
CA LYS A 279 0.68 -16.28 12.39
C LYS A 279 1.43 -15.02 12.86
N LEU A 280 1.46 -13.96 12.04
CA LEU A 280 2.11 -12.70 12.41
C LEU A 280 1.49 -12.09 13.67
N SER A 281 0.16 -12.11 13.77
CA SER A 281 -0.60 -11.57 14.90
C SER A 281 -0.31 -12.22 16.24
N THR A 282 0.30 -13.41 16.26
CA THR A 282 0.78 -14.04 17.51
C THR A 282 2.01 -13.32 18.12
N GLY A 283 2.74 -12.54 17.32
CA GLY A 283 4.05 -11.99 17.69
C GLY A 283 5.18 -13.02 17.68
N ALA A 284 4.93 -14.27 17.28
CA ALA A 284 5.91 -15.36 17.33
C ALA A 284 6.85 -15.43 16.11
N VAL A 285 6.51 -14.77 15.00
CA VAL A 285 7.32 -14.75 13.76
C VAL A 285 8.49 -13.79 13.93
N LEU A 286 9.73 -14.31 13.85
CA LEU A 286 10.95 -13.53 14.11
C LEU A 286 11.37 -12.68 12.92
N GLY A 287 11.16 -13.19 11.70
CA GLY A 287 11.52 -12.48 10.47
C GLY A 287 10.73 -12.97 9.26
N MET A 288 10.69 -12.13 8.24
CA MET A 288 9.97 -12.40 6.98
C MET A 288 10.50 -11.53 5.84
N VAL A 289 10.14 -11.88 4.60
CA VAL A 289 10.21 -10.99 3.44
C VAL A 289 8.78 -10.68 3.04
N ASP A 290 8.44 -9.40 2.99
CA ASP A 290 7.10 -8.93 2.62
C ASP A 290 7.10 -7.43 2.32
N GLN A 291 6.01 -6.95 1.73
CA GLN A 291 5.68 -5.53 1.60
C GLN A 291 5.06 -5.04 2.93
N TRP A 292 5.47 -3.87 3.41
CA TRP A 292 4.91 -3.27 4.63
C TRP A 292 3.38 -3.22 4.64
N TRP A 293 2.77 -2.74 3.56
CA TRP A 293 1.33 -2.59 3.45
C TRP A 293 0.56 -3.91 3.49
N GLN A 294 1.19 -5.07 3.20
CA GLN A 294 0.53 -6.38 3.24
C GLN A 294 0.29 -6.88 4.66
N PHE A 295 1.11 -6.51 5.62
CA PHE A 295 0.99 -7.05 6.97
C PHE A 295 0.72 -6.01 8.06
N TYR A 296 1.33 -4.83 7.97
CA TYR A 296 1.38 -3.89 9.09
C TYR A 296 -0.01 -3.43 9.55
N TYR A 297 -0.85 -2.99 8.63
CA TYR A 297 -2.18 -2.47 8.97
C TYR A 297 -3.09 -3.51 9.63
N ALA A 298 -2.88 -4.79 9.34
CA ALA A 298 -3.62 -5.89 9.95
C ALA A 298 -3.09 -6.26 11.34
N ILE A 299 -1.75 -6.26 11.54
CA ILE A 299 -1.16 -6.72 12.79
C ILE A 299 -1.00 -5.61 13.83
N ASP A 300 -0.80 -4.34 13.44
CA ASP A 300 -0.56 -3.21 14.35
C ASP A 300 -1.67 -3.05 15.41
N PRO A 301 -2.98 -3.10 15.07
CA PRO A 301 -4.03 -3.04 16.08
C PRO A 301 -3.99 -4.22 17.08
N VAL A 302 -3.58 -5.40 16.60
CA VAL A 302 -3.46 -6.60 17.44
C VAL A 302 -2.25 -6.46 18.37
N PHE A 303 -1.12 -5.98 17.86
CA PHE A 303 0.10 -5.75 18.62
C PHE A 303 -0.13 -4.71 19.73
N LYS A 304 -0.79 -3.60 19.42
CA LYS A 304 -1.18 -2.58 20.39
C LYS A 304 -2.10 -3.16 21.47
N LYS A 305 -3.15 -3.87 21.09
CA LYS A 305 -4.11 -4.48 22.02
C LYS A 305 -3.46 -5.50 22.96
N GLN A 306 -2.51 -6.28 22.47
CA GLN A 306 -1.78 -7.29 23.25
C GLN A 306 -0.52 -6.74 23.92
N ASN A 307 -0.17 -5.46 23.66
CA ASN A 307 1.03 -4.79 24.17
C ASN A 307 2.34 -5.53 23.80
N LEU A 308 2.42 -6.03 22.55
CA LEU A 308 3.55 -6.84 22.07
C LEU A 308 4.83 -6.02 21.85
N ALA A 309 4.74 -4.70 21.70
CA ALA A 309 5.89 -3.79 21.68
C ALA A 309 6.76 -3.92 22.94
N GLN A 310 6.17 -4.21 24.10
CA GLN A 310 6.92 -4.46 25.35
C GLN A 310 7.78 -5.75 25.30
N LEU A 311 7.45 -6.64 24.38
CA LEU A 311 8.21 -7.87 24.13
C LEU A 311 9.18 -7.72 22.94
N GLY A 312 9.17 -6.57 22.25
CA GLY A 312 10.00 -6.31 21.08
C GLY A 312 9.53 -7.07 19.83
N CYS A 313 8.21 -7.18 19.65
CA CYS A 313 7.65 -7.94 18.53
C CYS A 313 7.44 -7.09 17.27
N ASP A 314 7.56 -5.76 17.33
CA ASP A 314 7.46 -4.91 16.15
C ASP A 314 8.65 -5.12 15.20
N TYR A 315 8.40 -4.87 13.89
CA TYR A 315 9.35 -5.18 12.83
C TYR A 315 10.05 -3.94 12.31
N VAL A 316 11.33 -4.11 11.98
CA VAL A 316 12.13 -3.11 11.25
C VAL A 316 12.73 -3.72 9.98
N PRO A 317 12.88 -2.95 8.89
CA PRO A 317 13.50 -3.42 7.66
C PRO A 317 15.03 -3.41 7.78
N LEU A 318 15.70 -4.31 7.08
CA LEU A 318 17.15 -4.39 7.05
C LEU A 318 17.70 -4.23 5.62
N PRO A 319 18.84 -3.55 5.44
CA PRO A 319 19.45 -3.27 4.14
C PRO A 319 20.21 -4.49 3.58
N VAL A 320 19.53 -5.64 3.49
CA VAL A 320 20.12 -6.94 3.16
C VAL A 320 20.42 -7.04 1.67
N THR A 321 21.63 -7.45 1.31
CA THR A 321 22.06 -7.76 -0.06
C THR A 321 22.67 -9.15 -0.13
N ILE A 322 22.99 -9.64 -1.35
CA ILE A 322 23.57 -10.98 -1.49
C ILE A 322 25.03 -11.03 -1.00
N ASP A 323 25.77 -9.93 -1.13
CA ASP A 323 27.17 -9.79 -0.69
C ASP A 323 27.42 -8.39 -0.12
N ASP A 324 28.41 -8.29 0.78
CA ASP A 324 28.83 -6.99 1.31
C ASP A 324 29.30 -6.05 0.20
N GLY A 325 28.97 -4.76 0.38
CA GLY A 325 29.40 -3.69 -0.52
C GLY A 325 28.49 -3.45 -1.71
N ILE A 326 27.44 -4.24 -1.89
CA ILE A 326 26.36 -3.94 -2.84
C ILE A 326 25.54 -2.80 -2.24
N HIS A 327 25.28 -1.78 -3.05
CA HIS A 327 24.39 -0.69 -2.65
C HIS A 327 22.93 -1.19 -2.66
N ASN A 328 22.31 -1.29 -1.48
CA ASN A 328 20.92 -1.70 -1.40
C ASN A 328 19.99 -0.64 -1.96
N ARG A 329 18.87 -1.07 -2.56
CA ARG A 329 17.80 -0.22 -3.11
C ARG A 329 16.43 -0.76 -2.73
N TRP A 330 16.30 -1.26 -1.52
CA TRP A 330 15.01 -1.72 -1.00
C TRP A 330 13.99 -0.61 -0.91
N HIS A 331 14.42 0.58 -0.45
CA HIS A 331 13.55 1.74 -0.44
C HIS A 331 13.65 2.50 -1.76
N THR A 332 12.52 2.73 -2.40
CA THR A 332 12.40 3.55 -3.62
C THR A 332 11.61 4.81 -3.29
N ASN A 333 12.09 5.96 -3.77
CA ASN A 333 11.37 7.21 -3.61
C ASN A 333 9.99 7.11 -4.27
N ARG A 334 8.92 7.36 -3.53
CA ARG A 334 7.53 7.26 -3.99
C ARG A 334 7.18 8.16 -5.17
N MET A 335 7.85 9.30 -5.32
CA MET A 335 7.68 10.17 -6.50
C MET A 335 7.95 9.46 -7.83
N ALA A 336 8.55 8.28 -7.79
CA ALA A 336 8.81 7.44 -8.96
C ALA A 336 7.88 6.21 -9.07
N GLU A 337 7.00 5.97 -8.10
CA GLU A 337 6.20 4.74 -7.97
C GLU A 337 4.76 4.88 -8.47
N ILE A 338 4.54 5.56 -9.57
CA ILE A 338 3.20 5.60 -10.18
C ILE A 338 2.95 4.29 -10.92
N ASP A 339 1.94 3.54 -10.47
CA ASP A 339 1.44 2.41 -11.23
C ASP A 339 0.58 2.91 -12.40
N TYR A 340 1.05 2.67 -13.62
CA TYR A 340 0.33 3.02 -14.85
C TYR A 340 -0.58 1.89 -15.36
N SER A 341 -0.53 0.70 -14.77
CA SER A 341 -1.29 -0.47 -15.22
C SER A 341 -2.71 -0.51 -14.67
N SER A 342 -2.97 0.20 -13.57
CA SER A 342 -4.26 0.20 -12.89
C SER A 342 -4.60 1.56 -12.27
N GLY A 343 -5.86 1.74 -11.88
CA GLY A 343 -6.31 2.94 -11.19
C GLY A 343 -7.83 3.04 -11.11
N VAL A 344 -8.32 4.08 -10.45
CA VAL A 344 -9.77 4.30 -10.34
C VAL A 344 -10.36 4.60 -11.71
N SER A 345 -11.37 3.84 -12.08
CA SER A 345 -12.12 3.97 -13.33
C SER A 345 -13.59 4.19 -13.06
N ILE A 346 -14.25 4.92 -13.95
CA ILE A 346 -15.71 4.99 -14.03
C ILE A 346 -16.19 3.91 -15.01
N THR A 347 -17.22 3.16 -14.63
CA THR A 347 -17.71 2.06 -15.46
C THR A 347 -18.82 2.51 -16.42
N THR A 348 -19.06 1.70 -17.46
CA THR A 348 -20.19 1.90 -18.39
C THR A 348 -21.57 1.71 -17.72
N SER A 349 -21.64 1.14 -16.53
CA SER A 349 -22.87 1.03 -15.73
C SER A 349 -23.20 2.30 -14.95
N CYS A 350 -22.25 3.21 -14.73
CA CYS A 350 -22.45 4.47 -14.02
C CYS A 350 -23.47 5.34 -14.77
N LYS A 351 -24.50 5.81 -14.05
CA LYS A 351 -25.59 6.62 -14.63
C LYS A 351 -25.35 8.12 -14.56
N ASP A 352 -24.44 8.56 -13.71
CA ASP A 352 -24.11 9.97 -13.47
C ASP A 352 -22.60 10.18 -13.60
N ILE A 353 -22.09 10.10 -14.84
CA ILE A 353 -20.66 10.22 -15.14
C ILE A 353 -20.10 11.58 -14.69
N GLU A 354 -20.85 12.68 -14.95
CA GLU A 354 -20.43 14.02 -14.51
C GLU A 354 -20.35 14.12 -12.97
N GLY A 355 -21.32 13.49 -12.28
CA GLY A 355 -21.27 13.40 -10.82
C GLY A 355 -20.11 12.56 -10.30
N ALA A 356 -19.77 11.47 -10.97
CA ALA A 356 -18.64 10.61 -10.65
C ALA A 356 -17.30 11.34 -10.88
N MET A 357 -17.15 12.04 -12.00
CA MET A 357 -15.97 12.89 -12.26
C MET A 357 -15.82 13.99 -11.21
N LYS A 358 -16.94 14.65 -10.86
CA LYS A 358 -16.95 15.67 -9.81
C LYS A 358 -16.54 15.09 -8.46
N PHE A 359 -17.03 13.91 -8.09
CA PHE A 359 -16.66 13.23 -6.84
C PHE A 359 -15.16 13.00 -6.76
N ILE A 360 -14.54 12.44 -7.81
CA ILE A 360 -13.08 12.25 -7.85
C ILE A 360 -12.35 13.60 -7.75
N SER A 361 -12.79 14.62 -8.50
CA SER A 361 -12.19 15.95 -8.48
C SER A 361 -12.24 16.60 -7.10
N ASP A 362 -13.39 16.51 -6.42
CA ASP A 362 -13.56 17.07 -5.08
C ASP A 362 -12.71 16.34 -4.03
N LEU A 363 -12.51 15.03 -4.17
CA LEU A 363 -11.62 14.26 -3.28
C LEU A 363 -10.15 14.67 -3.37
N LEU A 364 -9.75 15.36 -4.44
CA LEU A 364 -8.40 15.91 -4.63
C LEU A 364 -8.23 17.33 -4.07
N GLU A 365 -9.30 17.98 -3.58
CA GLU A 365 -9.19 19.26 -2.88
C GLU A 365 -8.34 19.11 -1.61
N SER A 366 -7.42 20.04 -1.36
CA SER A 366 -6.47 19.98 -0.23
C SER A 366 -7.15 19.85 1.13
N ASP A 367 -8.26 20.59 1.35
CA ASP A 367 -9.06 20.50 2.57
C ASP A 367 -9.69 19.11 2.75
N ILE A 368 -10.16 18.49 1.65
CA ILE A 368 -10.74 17.14 1.68
C ILE A 368 -9.65 16.09 1.90
N ILE A 369 -8.47 16.22 1.27
CA ILE A 369 -7.31 15.35 1.56
C ILE A 369 -6.96 15.42 3.05
N ARG A 370 -6.88 16.62 3.62
CA ARG A 370 -6.65 16.78 5.07
C ARG A 370 -7.70 16.03 5.89
N GLU A 371 -9.00 16.18 5.60
CA GLU A 371 -10.05 15.47 6.33
C GLU A 371 -9.96 13.95 6.16
N ARG A 372 -9.62 13.47 4.98
CA ARG A 372 -9.43 12.03 4.70
C ARG A 372 -8.35 11.41 5.59
N PHE A 373 -7.25 12.11 5.85
CA PHE A 373 -6.07 11.54 6.52
C PHE A 373 -5.84 12.08 7.94
N TRP A 374 -6.15 13.32 8.21
CA TRP A 374 -6.03 13.91 9.56
C TRP A 374 -7.33 13.86 10.34
N GLY A 375 -8.47 13.93 9.69
CA GLY A 375 -9.79 14.03 10.32
C GLY A 375 -10.16 15.48 10.66
N GLU A 376 -10.88 15.67 11.77
CA GLU A 376 -11.44 16.93 12.21
C GLU A 376 -10.52 17.64 13.20
N GLU A 377 -10.17 18.92 12.93
CA GLU A 377 -9.35 19.74 13.82
C GLU A 377 -9.98 19.86 15.23
N GLY A 378 -9.15 19.72 16.25
CA GLY A 378 -9.56 19.76 17.65
C GLY A 378 -10.18 18.46 18.16
N LYS A 379 -10.56 17.52 17.28
CA LYS A 379 -11.09 16.20 17.61
C LYS A 379 -10.06 15.11 17.33
N ASP A 380 -9.52 15.08 16.11
CA ASP A 380 -8.62 14.05 15.62
C ASP A 380 -7.16 14.49 15.60
N TYR A 381 -6.92 15.77 15.43
CA TYR A 381 -5.60 16.40 15.50
C TYR A 381 -5.71 17.80 16.09
N SER A 382 -4.58 18.37 16.45
CA SER A 382 -4.43 19.72 16.97
C SER A 382 -3.46 20.51 16.11
N VAL A 383 -3.54 21.84 16.20
CA VAL A 383 -2.65 22.76 15.47
C VAL A 383 -1.90 23.62 16.48
N ASP A 384 -0.58 23.75 16.35
CA ASP A 384 0.25 24.57 17.20
C ASP A 384 0.23 26.05 16.78
N GLU A 385 0.97 26.90 17.50
CA GLU A 385 1.07 28.35 17.22
C GLU A 385 1.76 28.68 15.87
N ASN A 386 2.46 27.72 15.25
CA ASN A 386 3.13 27.85 13.96
C ASN A 386 2.30 27.27 12.81
N GLY A 387 1.16 26.66 13.09
CA GLY A 387 0.32 25.99 12.13
C GLY A 387 0.66 24.51 11.92
N LEU A 388 1.58 23.94 12.73
CA LEU A 388 2.00 22.55 12.62
C LEU A 388 0.93 21.61 13.22
N PHE A 389 0.55 20.58 12.49
CA PHE A 389 -0.37 19.56 12.94
C PHE A 389 0.35 18.57 13.87
N TYR A 390 -0.31 18.25 14.97
CA TYR A 390 0.20 17.27 15.93
C TYR A 390 -0.94 16.52 16.61
N LEU A 391 -0.62 15.41 17.28
CA LEU A 391 -1.56 14.66 18.09
C LEU A 391 -1.28 14.88 19.59
N THR A 392 -2.32 15.18 20.36
CA THR A 392 -2.26 14.98 21.80
C THR A 392 -2.26 13.48 22.13
N ASN A 393 -1.83 13.11 23.34
CA ASN A 393 -1.85 11.70 23.75
C ASN A 393 -3.25 11.07 23.64
N GLU A 394 -4.32 11.82 23.94
CA GLU A 394 -5.70 11.35 23.81
C GLU A 394 -6.08 11.10 22.34
N GLN A 395 -5.66 11.98 21.42
CA GLN A 395 -5.90 11.82 19.98
C GLN A 395 -5.12 10.63 19.41
N ALA A 396 -3.87 10.46 19.81
CA ALA A 396 -3.05 9.32 19.41
C ALA A 396 -3.64 7.99 19.90
N GLU A 397 -4.10 7.92 21.17
CA GLU A 397 -4.78 6.74 21.73
C GLU A 397 -6.07 6.41 20.96
N LYS A 398 -6.90 7.41 20.65
CA LYS A 398 -8.11 7.21 19.84
C LYS A 398 -7.78 6.70 18.44
N LYS A 399 -6.80 7.30 17.76
CA LYS A 399 -6.38 6.87 16.42
C LYS A 399 -5.77 5.47 16.40
N SER A 400 -5.25 4.96 17.50
CA SER A 400 -4.77 3.59 17.62
C SER A 400 -5.87 2.55 17.86
N ASP A 401 -7.11 2.96 18.10
CA ASP A 401 -8.26 2.08 18.31
C ASP A 401 -8.92 1.74 16.96
N SER A 402 -8.88 0.46 16.56
CA SER A 402 -9.47 -0.01 15.31
C SER A 402 -10.97 0.25 15.21
N SER A 403 -11.70 0.21 16.34
CA SER A 403 -13.14 0.51 16.35
C SER A 403 -13.37 2.01 16.07
N TYR A 404 -12.52 2.88 16.58
CA TYR A 404 -12.56 4.30 16.27
C TYR A 404 -12.24 4.55 14.79
N GLN A 405 -11.20 3.91 14.26
CA GLN A 405 -10.84 4.03 12.85
C GLN A 405 -12.04 3.66 11.95
N THR A 406 -12.62 2.48 12.14
CA THR A 406 -13.75 2.01 11.31
C THR A 406 -14.97 2.91 11.42
N ALA A 407 -15.32 3.38 12.63
CA ALA A 407 -16.52 4.18 12.86
C ALA A 407 -16.35 5.68 12.51
N HIS A 408 -15.12 6.19 12.50
CA HIS A 408 -14.87 7.62 12.44
C HIS A 408 -14.03 8.07 11.24
N MET A 409 -12.91 7.39 10.92
CA MET A 409 -12.00 7.79 9.84
C MET A 409 -12.43 7.24 8.47
N CYS A 410 -12.28 8.04 7.41
CA CYS A 410 -12.62 7.66 6.04
C CYS A 410 -11.58 8.21 5.08
N SER A 411 -10.57 7.42 4.78
CA SER A 411 -9.50 7.83 3.86
C SER A 411 -9.89 7.77 2.38
N TYR A 412 -10.93 7.02 2.00
CA TYR A 412 -11.18 6.67 0.60
C TYR A 412 -9.89 6.19 -0.07
N SER A 413 -9.25 5.18 0.54
CA SER A 413 -7.83 4.82 0.34
C SER A 413 -7.46 4.51 -1.11
N TYR A 414 -8.39 4.02 -1.92
CA TYR A 414 -8.18 3.71 -3.32
C TYR A 414 -8.67 4.79 -4.30
N PHE A 415 -9.25 5.88 -3.80
CA PHE A 415 -9.48 7.06 -4.62
C PHE A 415 -8.21 7.92 -4.69
N PRO A 416 -8.00 8.65 -5.81
CA PRO A 416 -6.80 9.44 -6.02
C PRO A 416 -6.52 10.41 -4.87
N ARG A 417 -5.25 10.59 -4.57
CA ARG A 417 -4.76 11.53 -3.57
C ARG A 417 -3.39 12.07 -3.95
N VAL A 418 -3.11 13.27 -3.50
CA VAL A 418 -1.77 13.83 -3.53
C VAL A 418 -1.12 13.53 -2.19
N GLU A 419 0.08 12.99 -2.22
CA GLU A 419 0.93 12.67 -1.07
C GLU A 419 2.01 13.75 -0.89
N GLY A 420 2.85 13.63 0.14
CA GLY A 420 3.90 14.61 0.44
C GLY A 420 3.37 15.75 1.30
N MET A 421 3.60 16.99 0.89
CA MET A 421 3.18 18.18 1.64
C MET A 421 1.81 18.67 1.22
N LEU A 422 1.02 19.18 2.18
CA LEU A 422 -0.21 19.93 1.90
C LEU A 422 0.12 21.31 1.28
N ASP A 423 -0.88 21.98 0.74
CA ASP A 423 -0.73 23.30 0.10
C ASP A 423 -0.24 24.41 1.05
N ASP A 424 -0.33 24.18 2.37
CA ASP A 424 0.23 25.10 3.37
C ASP A 424 1.78 25.10 3.40
N GLY A 425 2.42 24.10 2.79
CA GLY A 425 3.87 23.92 2.74
C GLY A 425 4.54 23.66 4.10
N ILE A 426 3.73 23.31 5.12
CA ILE A 426 4.16 23.07 6.50
C ILE A 426 3.83 21.65 6.94
N ASN A 427 2.64 21.17 6.58
CA ASN A 427 2.13 19.90 7.05
C ASN A 427 2.17 18.83 5.97
N ALA A 428 2.53 17.61 6.35
CA ALA A 428 2.38 16.46 5.49
C ALA A 428 0.90 16.11 5.30
N PHE A 429 0.57 15.46 4.18
CA PHE A 429 -0.81 15.06 3.87
C PHE A 429 -1.39 14.09 4.91
N SER A 430 -0.56 13.32 5.60
CA SER A 430 -0.97 12.44 6.69
C SER A 430 0.04 12.45 7.84
N MET A 431 -0.42 11.99 8.99
CA MET A 431 0.38 11.89 10.22
C MET A 431 1.63 11.01 10.04
N GLU A 432 1.54 9.98 9.23
CA GLU A 432 2.63 9.03 8.98
C GLU A 432 3.83 9.67 8.28
N PHE A 433 3.63 10.84 7.66
CA PHE A 433 4.65 11.62 6.96
C PHE A 433 5.00 12.94 7.68
N GLN A 434 4.43 13.16 8.88
CA GLN A 434 4.72 14.35 9.68
C GLN A 434 5.96 14.11 10.54
N GLN A 435 7.10 14.71 10.17
CA GLN A 435 8.41 14.40 10.76
C GLN A 435 8.46 14.47 12.27
N ASP A 436 7.95 15.55 12.88
CA ASP A 436 8.00 15.76 14.33
C ASP A 436 7.10 14.78 15.10
N GLU A 437 6.09 14.20 14.45
CA GLU A 437 5.16 13.25 15.04
C GLU A 437 5.60 11.79 14.82
N PHE A 438 6.32 11.49 13.76
CA PHE A 438 6.64 10.12 13.35
C PHE A 438 7.35 9.33 14.44
N PHE A 439 8.53 9.78 14.88
CA PHE A 439 9.32 9.08 15.91
C PHE A 439 8.54 8.96 17.23
N ARG A 440 7.90 10.03 17.67
CA ARG A 440 7.15 10.07 18.93
C ARG A 440 5.99 9.07 18.99
N ASN A 441 5.37 8.80 17.85
CA ASN A 441 4.21 7.91 17.76
C ASN A 441 4.60 6.45 17.47
N GLN A 442 5.88 6.14 17.27
CA GLN A 442 6.33 4.77 17.11
C GLN A 442 6.17 3.94 18.39
N PRO A 443 5.98 2.61 18.28
CA PRO A 443 6.06 1.69 19.42
C PRO A 443 7.39 1.82 20.19
N VAL A 444 7.36 1.53 21.49
CA VAL A 444 8.53 1.73 22.36
C VAL A 444 9.75 0.94 21.94
N ASP A 445 9.59 -0.24 21.41
CA ASP A 445 10.67 -1.09 20.92
C ASP A 445 11.26 -0.60 19.59
N ILE A 446 10.44 0.01 18.73
CA ILE A 446 10.90 0.70 17.53
C ILE A 446 11.70 1.94 17.91
N GLN A 447 11.23 2.78 18.84
CA GLN A 447 11.99 3.94 19.32
C GLN A 447 13.35 3.51 19.89
N GLU A 448 13.40 2.45 20.71
CA GLU A 448 14.64 1.91 21.26
C GLU A 448 15.58 1.39 20.14
N CYS A 449 15.04 0.78 19.12
CA CYS A 449 15.80 0.29 17.97
C CYS A 449 16.38 1.47 17.16
N PHE A 450 15.58 2.49 16.86
CA PHE A 450 16.05 3.69 16.17
C PHE A 450 17.15 4.41 16.94
N ASP A 451 16.96 4.60 18.25
CA ASP A 451 17.98 5.19 19.13
C ASP A 451 19.30 4.41 19.09
N ALA A 452 19.22 3.06 19.10
CA ALA A 452 20.39 2.21 19.09
C ALA A 452 21.19 2.29 17.77
N TYR A 453 20.50 2.48 16.64
CA TYR A 453 21.15 2.68 15.33
C TYR A 453 21.47 4.16 15.02
N GLY A 454 20.94 5.11 15.82
CA GLY A 454 21.14 6.54 15.62
C GLY A 454 20.39 7.08 14.40
N VAL A 455 19.16 6.60 14.19
CA VAL A 455 18.23 6.99 13.10
C VAL A 455 16.90 7.43 13.71
N GLU A 456 16.05 8.08 12.92
CA GLU A 456 14.75 8.59 13.37
C GLU A 456 13.56 7.91 12.66
N ASN A 457 13.82 7.13 11.60
CA ASN A 457 12.76 6.52 10.80
C ASN A 457 13.23 5.24 10.07
N TYR A 458 12.28 4.54 9.42
CA TYR A 458 12.54 3.28 8.70
C TYR A 458 13.39 3.48 7.45
N VAL A 459 13.23 4.60 6.75
CA VAL A 459 13.99 4.89 5.53
C VAL A 459 15.47 5.06 5.86
N GLU A 460 15.79 5.72 6.97
CA GLU A 460 17.17 5.89 7.43
C GLU A 460 17.84 4.56 7.84
N LEU A 461 17.06 3.58 8.34
CA LEU A 461 17.59 2.23 8.59
C LEU A 461 18.08 1.54 7.32
N LEU A 462 17.35 1.72 6.22
CA LEU A 462 17.72 1.18 4.90
C LEU A 462 18.85 1.99 4.24
N GLY A 463 19.08 3.22 4.73
CA GLY A 463 20.04 4.14 4.15
C GLY A 463 19.45 4.96 3.00
N LYS A 464 20.21 5.97 2.58
CA LYS A 464 19.80 6.87 1.52
C LYS A 464 19.71 6.11 0.19
N ASN A 465 18.59 6.23 -0.50
CA ASN A 465 18.42 5.64 -1.81
C ASN A 465 18.59 6.66 -2.94
N ASP A 466 18.85 6.13 -4.13
CA ASP A 466 18.86 6.89 -5.37
C ASP A 466 17.47 6.84 -6.01
N ALA A 467 17.06 7.92 -6.66
CA ALA A 467 15.86 7.87 -7.49
C ALA A 467 16.07 6.86 -8.63
N PRO A 468 15.10 5.99 -8.90
CA PRO A 468 15.15 5.11 -10.06
C PRO A 468 15.10 5.92 -11.36
N GLY A 469 15.40 5.30 -12.48
CA GLY A 469 15.31 5.95 -13.80
C GLY A 469 13.85 6.26 -14.19
N SER A 470 13.67 7.10 -15.21
CA SER A 470 12.33 7.50 -15.73
C SER A 470 11.48 6.32 -16.24
N TRP A 471 12.10 5.17 -16.46
CA TRP A 471 11.44 3.92 -16.86
C TRP A 471 10.78 3.16 -15.69
N TYR A 472 11.06 3.53 -14.48
CA TYR A 472 10.49 2.90 -13.28
C TYR A 472 9.05 3.38 -13.05
N PRO A 473 8.11 2.53 -12.56
CA PRO A 473 8.29 1.11 -12.28
C PRO A 473 8.00 0.23 -13.54
N MET A 474 8.79 -0.83 -13.71
CA MET A 474 8.64 -1.73 -14.86
C MET A 474 7.43 -2.67 -14.76
N TYR A 475 6.93 -2.96 -13.55
CA TYR A 475 5.72 -3.75 -13.39
C TYR A 475 4.50 -3.11 -14.07
N SER A 476 4.42 -1.79 -14.13
CA SER A 476 3.34 -1.10 -14.85
C SER A 476 3.29 -1.48 -16.34
N TYR A 477 4.46 -1.61 -16.98
CA TYR A 477 4.52 -2.09 -18.37
C TYR A 477 4.21 -3.58 -18.49
N SER A 478 4.66 -4.38 -17.52
CA SER A 478 4.38 -5.81 -17.45
C SER A 478 2.88 -6.08 -17.33
N ASP A 479 2.20 -5.39 -16.44
CA ASP A 479 0.78 -5.62 -16.16
C ASP A 479 -0.15 -5.04 -17.24
N SER A 480 0.37 -4.11 -18.03
CA SER A 480 -0.33 -3.60 -19.23
C SER A 480 -0.27 -4.54 -20.44
N ILE A 481 0.41 -5.69 -20.35
CA ILE A 481 0.51 -6.63 -21.49
C ILE A 481 -0.82 -7.38 -21.67
N PRO A 482 -1.48 -7.26 -22.86
CA PRO A 482 -2.71 -8.00 -23.11
C PRO A 482 -2.49 -9.52 -22.97
N THR A 483 -3.30 -10.18 -22.16
CA THR A 483 -3.18 -11.62 -21.83
C THR A 483 -3.31 -12.51 -23.06
N THR A 484 -4.04 -12.06 -24.09
CA THR A 484 -4.25 -12.78 -25.34
C THR A 484 -3.08 -12.66 -26.31
N SER A 485 -2.17 -11.70 -26.11
CA SER A 485 -0.97 -11.51 -26.93
C SER A 485 0.03 -12.66 -26.80
N GLU A 486 0.99 -12.76 -27.72
CA GLU A 486 2.09 -13.72 -27.60
C GLU A 486 2.92 -13.45 -26.32
N CYS A 487 3.24 -12.18 -26.06
CA CYS A 487 3.98 -11.76 -24.88
C CYS A 487 3.23 -12.07 -23.59
N GLY A 488 1.91 -11.77 -23.52
CA GLY A 488 1.08 -12.09 -22.36
C GLY A 488 1.00 -13.60 -22.07
N LYS A 489 0.90 -14.43 -23.09
CA LYS A 489 0.96 -15.89 -22.93
C LYS A 489 2.30 -16.38 -22.41
N VAL A 490 3.41 -15.78 -22.85
CA VAL A 490 4.75 -16.09 -22.34
C VAL A 490 4.86 -15.65 -20.87
N LYS A 491 4.43 -14.43 -20.51
CA LYS A 491 4.37 -13.95 -19.12
C LYS A 491 3.63 -14.96 -18.24
N ASN A 492 2.40 -15.31 -18.58
CA ASN A 492 1.58 -16.24 -17.79
C ASN A 492 2.23 -17.63 -17.66
N ASN A 493 2.92 -18.13 -18.71
CA ASN A 493 3.63 -19.40 -18.63
C ASN A 493 4.84 -19.32 -17.69
N LEU A 494 5.60 -18.21 -17.71
CA LEU A 494 6.71 -17.98 -16.79
C LEU A 494 6.24 -17.95 -15.34
N GLU A 495 5.16 -17.22 -15.05
CA GLU A 495 4.54 -17.17 -13.73
C GLU A 495 4.07 -18.54 -13.26
N ALA A 496 3.39 -19.30 -14.11
CA ALA A 496 2.94 -20.65 -13.78
C ALA A 496 4.11 -21.61 -13.48
N VAL A 497 5.22 -21.50 -14.21
CA VAL A 497 6.43 -22.28 -13.95
C VAL A 497 7.05 -21.88 -12.61
N LYS A 498 7.19 -20.61 -12.33
CA LYS A 498 7.73 -20.11 -11.04
C LYS A 498 6.87 -20.56 -9.85
N LYS A 499 5.56 -20.31 -9.90
CA LYS A 499 4.61 -20.74 -8.85
C LYS A 499 4.70 -22.23 -8.54
N ARG A 500 4.87 -23.04 -9.56
CA ARG A 500 4.98 -24.51 -9.39
C ARG A 500 6.34 -24.93 -8.85
N TRP A 501 7.43 -24.37 -9.38
CA TRP A 501 8.78 -24.90 -9.15
C TRP A 501 9.50 -24.30 -7.95
N LEU A 502 9.37 -23.00 -7.65
CA LEU A 502 10.13 -22.39 -6.57
C LEU A 502 9.88 -23.04 -5.21
N PRO A 503 8.64 -23.35 -4.80
CA PRO A 503 8.43 -24.16 -3.59
C PRO A 503 9.09 -25.53 -3.64
N GLN A 504 9.05 -26.21 -4.78
CA GLN A 504 9.67 -27.54 -4.92
C GLN A 504 11.19 -27.47 -4.85
N VAL A 505 11.80 -26.46 -5.44
CA VAL A 505 13.25 -26.22 -5.38
C VAL A 505 13.70 -25.96 -3.93
N ILE A 506 12.93 -25.16 -3.18
CA ILE A 506 13.23 -24.87 -1.78
C ILE A 506 13.08 -26.11 -0.90
N MET A 507 12.11 -26.96 -1.15
CA MET A 507 11.85 -28.17 -0.37
C MET A 507 12.65 -29.40 -0.82
N ALA A 508 13.39 -29.32 -1.94
CA ALA A 508 14.06 -30.47 -2.53
C ALA A 508 15.26 -30.97 -1.68
N ASP A 509 15.40 -32.29 -1.55
CA ASP A 509 16.58 -32.93 -0.96
C ASP A 509 17.86 -32.70 -1.80
N ASP A 510 17.71 -32.62 -3.13
CA ASP A 510 18.78 -32.27 -4.07
C ASP A 510 18.41 -30.96 -4.78
N PHE A 511 18.81 -29.86 -4.15
CA PHE A 511 18.61 -28.51 -4.67
C PHE A 511 19.12 -28.36 -6.11
N GLY A 512 20.35 -28.89 -6.38
CA GLY A 512 20.99 -28.73 -7.70
C GLY A 512 20.15 -29.34 -8.82
N ALA A 513 19.71 -30.59 -8.63
CA ALA A 513 18.86 -31.27 -9.61
C ALA A 513 17.50 -30.59 -9.81
N ALA A 514 16.88 -30.14 -8.71
CA ALA A 514 15.60 -29.43 -8.77
C ALA A 514 15.73 -28.07 -9.45
N TRP A 515 16.79 -27.31 -9.15
CA TRP A 515 17.09 -26.05 -9.82
C TRP A 515 17.31 -26.21 -11.32
N ASP A 516 18.11 -27.19 -11.74
CA ASP A 516 18.38 -27.43 -13.16
C ASP A 516 17.11 -27.80 -13.92
N GLN A 517 16.19 -28.56 -13.33
CA GLN A 517 14.91 -28.90 -13.90
C GLN A 517 13.96 -27.67 -13.98
N TYR A 518 13.92 -26.86 -12.93
CA TYR A 518 13.20 -25.57 -12.95
C TYR A 518 13.69 -24.69 -14.12
N MET A 519 15.01 -24.53 -14.25
CA MET A 519 15.60 -23.71 -15.30
C MET A 519 15.36 -24.27 -16.72
N GLU A 520 15.30 -25.60 -16.88
CA GLU A 520 14.92 -26.21 -18.17
C GLU A 520 13.49 -25.80 -18.57
N GLU A 521 12.52 -25.91 -17.66
CA GLU A 521 11.13 -25.52 -17.93
C GLU A 521 10.94 -24.01 -18.08
N TYR A 522 11.62 -23.21 -17.27
CA TYR A 522 11.61 -21.75 -17.38
C TYR A 522 12.08 -21.29 -18.77
N ASN A 523 13.23 -21.79 -19.20
CA ASN A 523 13.79 -21.46 -20.52
C ASN A 523 12.92 -21.96 -21.69
N ALA A 524 12.19 -23.06 -21.52
CA ALA A 524 11.26 -23.58 -22.52
C ALA A 524 10.06 -22.63 -22.77
N CYS A 525 9.74 -21.72 -21.84
CA CYS A 525 8.72 -20.68 -22.00
C CYS A 525 9.15 -19.54 -22.94
N ASN A 526 10.39 -19.49 -23.42
CA ASN A 526 10.94 -18.42 -24.25
C ASN A 526 10.94 -17.04 -23.57
N PRO A 527 11.56 -16.88 -22.40
CA PRO A 527 11.53 -15.65 -21.60
C PRO A 527 11.99 -14.41 -22.38
N HIS A 528 12.84 -14.56 -23.40
CA HIS A 528 13.32 -13.45 -24.21
C HIS A 528 12.18 -12.63 -24.86
N ILE A 529 11.03 -13.25 -25.20
CA ILE A 529 9.88 -12.54 -25.78
C ILE A 529 9.33 -11.51 -24.79
N TYR A 530 9.29 -11.85 -23.51
CA TYR A 530 8.83 -10.96 -22.45
C TYR A 530 9.86 -9.85 -22.15
N PHE A 531 11.13 -10.20 -21.97
CA PHE A 531 12.16 -9.22 -21.66
C PHE A 531 12.51 -8.31 -22.84
N ASP A 532 12.42 -8.78 -24.08
CA ASP A 532 12.55 -7.95 -25.29
C ASP A 532 11.40 -6.91 -25.38
N TYR A 533 10.19 -7.28 -24.98
CA TYR A 533 9.06 -6.35 -24.89
C TYR A 533 9.34 -5.25 -23.85
N LEU A 534 9.77 -5.60 -22.64
CA LEU A 534 10.13 -4.63 -21.62
C LEU A 534 11.29 -3.73 -22.08
N GLN A 535 12.30 -4.28 -22.76
CA GLN A 535 13.38 -3.50 -23.36
C GLN A 535 12.87 -2.50 -24.41
N GLN A 536 11.90 -2.90 -25.21
CA GLN A 536 11.28 -1.98 -26.16
C GLN A 536 10.60 -0.82 -25.45
N LYS A 537 9.88 -1.07 -24.35
CA LYS A 537 9.22 -0.02 -23.56
C LYS A 537 10.22 1.00 -22.99
N ILE A 538 11.38 0.54 -22.51
CA ILE A 538 12.45 1.45 -22.06
C ILE A 538 13.01 2.29 -23.23
N ASN A 539 13.12 1.72 -24.41
CA ASN A 539 13.67 2.42 -25.57
C ASN A 539 12.68 3.45 -26.18
N GLU A 540 11.39 3.29 -25.91
CA GLU A 540 10.32 4.19 -26.34
C GLU A 540 10.19 5.42 -25.41
N ASN A 541 10.69 5.32 -24.18
CA ASN A 541 10.75 6.39 -23.16
C ASN A 541 12.18 6.98 -23.08
#